data_b6915f3c24afc4b255758b52ada5db86
#
_entry.id   b6915f3c24afc4b255758b52ada5db86
#
_cell.length_a   1.000
_cell.length_b   1.000
_cell.length_c   1.000
_cell.angle_alpha   90.00
_cell.angle_beta   90.00
_cell.angle_gamma   90.00
#
_symmetry.space_group_name_H-M   'P 1'
#
loop_
_entity.id
_entity.type
_entity.pdbx_description
1 polymer ?
#
loop_
_entity_poly.entity_id
_entity_poly.type
_entity_poly.pdbx_seq_one_letter_code
_entity_poly.pdbx_strand_id
1 'polypeptide(L)'
;MRMYGYLKEPYKTNKKDTIYKVMIHEIKKQGTFAYLYTSRDAVFGSFDHHYPDIENALENWEDEIDEQGWIKIDDPLPDCQHDCVLPIRVKGRNIGDPQWGHYEILKDGEWVEYIK
;
A
#
# COMPACT_ATOMS: atom_id res chain seq x y z
N MET A 1 -8.74 6.72 -4.26
CA MET A 1 -8.58 7.22 -2.87
C MET A 1 -7.79 6.20 -2.08
N ARG A 2 -6.77 6.66 -1.36
CA ARG A 2 -5.96 5.80 -0.49
C ARG A 2 -5.96 6.35 0.94
N MET A 3 -5.90 5.44 1.90
CA MET A 3 -5.70 5.78 3.30
C MET A 3 -5.05 4.59 4.01
N TYR A 4 -4.26 4.87 5.03
CA TYR A 4 -3.65 3.79 5.82
C TYR A 4 -3.85 4.04 7.31
N GLY A 5 -3.71 2.97 8.09
CA GLY A 5 -3.82 3.04 9.53
C GLY A 5 -2.99 1.96 10.19
N TYR A 6 -2.68 2.18 11.45
CA TYR A 6 -1.94 1.22 12.26
C TYR A 6 -2.90 0.39 13.09
N LEU A 7 -2.62 -0.89 13.24
CA LEU A 7 -3.49 -1.76 14.02
C LEU A 7 -3.29 -1.52 15.51
N LYS A 8 -4.40 -1.51 16.28
CA LYS A 8 -4.37 -1.45 17.74
C LYS A 8 -3.55 -2.59 18.30
N GLU A 9 -3.79 -3.79 17.75
CA GLU A 9 -3.08 -5.01 18.13
C GLU A 9 -2.58 -5.67 16.86
N PRO A 10 -1.31 -6.08 16.81
CA PRO A 10 -0.78 -6.81 15.66
C PRO A 10 -1.62 -8.03 15.34
N TYR A 11 -1.88 -8.25 14.06
CA TYR A 11 -2.67 -9.37 13.59
C TYR A 11 -1.74 -10.46 13.04
N LYS A 12 -1.88 -11.68 13.54
CA LYS A 12 -1.08 -12.81 13.05
C LYS A 12 -1.82 -13.54 11.95
N THR A 13 -1.15 -13.69 10.81
CA THR A 13 -1.69 -14.47 9.71
C THR A 13 -1.48 -15.97 9.97
N ASN A 14 -2.16 -16.81 9.17
CA ASN A 14 -1.99 -18.26 9.25
C ASN A 14 -0.57 -18.72 8.92
N LYS A 15 0.23 -17.86 8.29
CA LYS A 15 1.60 -18.17 7.87
C LYS A 15 2.66 -17.63 8.84
N LYS A 16 2.28 -17.30 10.06
CA LYS A 16 3.15 -16.78 11.12
C LYS A 16 3.66 -15.35 10.90
N ASP A 17 3.18 -14.66 9.86
CA ASP A 17 3.51 -13.25 9.68
C ASP A 17 2.64 -12.40 10.60
N THR A 18 3.19 -11.28 11.04
CA THR A 18 2.47 -10.33 11.89
C THR A 18 2.24 -9.05 11.12
N ILE A 19 0.99 -8.58 11.10
CA ILE A 19 0.59 -7.37 10.39
C ILE A 19 0.47 -6.22 11.40
N TYR A 20 1.03 -5.07 11.05
CA TYR A 20 1.07 -3.87 11.90
C TYR A 20 0.37 -2.68 11.27
N LYS A 21 0.23 -2.67 9.95
CA LYS A 21 -0.34 -1.54 9.21
C LYS A 21 -1.17 -2.06 8.05
N VAL A 22 -2.26 -1.36 7.74
CA VAL A 22 -3.15 -1.69 6.61
C VAL A 22 -3.35 -0.42 5.78
N MET A 23 -3.26 -0.54 4.46
CA MET A 23 -3.64 0.53 3.54
C MET A 23 -4.86 0.09 2.76
N ILE A 24 -5.89 0.94 2.71
CA ILE A 24 -7.08 0.74 1.88
C ILE A 24 -6.91 1.60 0.63
N HIS A 25 -7.09 0.98 -0.53
CA HIS A 25 -7.01 1.66 -1.81
C HIS A 25 -8.28 1.38 -2.61
N GLU A 26 -9.14 2.37 -2.71
CA GLU A 26 -10.35 2.30 -3.52
C GLU A 26 -10.01 2.75 -4.94
N ILE A 27 -10.18 1.84 -5.91
CA ILE A 27 -9.96 2.14 -7.33
C ILE A 27 -11.31 2.13 -8.03
N LYS A 28 -11.69 3.27 -8.58
CA LYS A 28 -12.97 3.43 -9.27
C LYS A 28 -13.13 2.35 -10.35
N LYS A 29 -14.26 1.62 -10.31
CA LYS A 29 -14.60 0.55 -11.25
C LYS A 29 -13.77 -0.74 -11.12
N GLN A 30 -12.81 -0.81 -10.21
CA GLN A 30 -12.00 -2.01 -10.01
C GLN A 30 -12.19 -2.65 -8.64
N GLY A 31 -12.83 -1.94 -7.71
CA GLY A 31 -13.02 -2.41 -6.35
C GLY A 31 -12.03 -1.79 -5.38
N THR A 32 -11.87 -2.45 -4.26
CA THR A 32 -11.03 -1.92 -3.17
C THR A 32 -10.00 -2.97 -2.75
N PHE A 33 -8.78 -2.52 -2.55
CA PHE A 33 -7.68 -3.40 -2.09
C PHE A 33 -7.26 -3.01 -0.69
N ALA A 34 -6.91 -4.02 0.12
CA ALA A 34 -6.27 -3.80 1.40
C ALA A 34 -4.86 -4.37 1.30
N TYR A 35 -3.85 -3.52 1.50
CA TYR A 35 -2.46 -3.96 1.54
C TYR A 35 -2.04 -4.10 2.99
N LEU A 36 -1.39 -5.22 3.31
CA LEU A 36 -1.00 -5.56 4.67
C LEU A 36 0.52 -5.47 4.82
N TYR A 37 0.98 -4.82 5.88
CA TYR A 37 2.40 -4.54 6.08
C TYR A 37 2.92 -5.23 7.34
N THR A 38 4.10 -5.83 7.22
CA THR A 38 4.71 -6.61 8.32
C THR A 38 5.53 -5.75 9.28
N SER A 39 5.55 -4.43 9.08
CA SER A 39 6.08 -3.47 10.06
C SER A 39 5.42 -2.13 9.86
N ARG A 40 5.48 -1.26 10.88
CA ARG A 40 4.86 0.07 10.83
C ARG A 40 5.52 0.96 9.78
N ASP A 41 6.80 0.77 9.55
CA ASP A 41 7.60 1.58 8.60
C ASP A 41 7.89 0.87 7.28
N ALA A 42 7.27 -0.28 7.04
CA ALA A 42 7.44 -0.99 5.77
C ALA A 42 6.97 -0.13 4.60
N VAL A 43 7.81 -0.03 3.57
CA VAL A 43 7.52 0.74 2.36
C VAL A 43 6.60 -0.05 1.43
N PHE A 44 6.82 -1.36 1.31
CA PHE A 44 6.05 -2.24 0.45
C PHE A 44 5.10 -3.10 1.26
N GLY A 45 3.90 -3.34 0.73
CA GLY A 45 2.97 -4.31 1.30
C GLY A 45 3.46 -5.73 1.06
N SER A 46 3.19 -6.61 2.02
CA SER A 46 3.56 -8.02 1.92
C SER A 46 2.41 -8.88 1.41
N PHE A 47 1.17 -8.44 1.64
CA PHE A 47 -0.04 -9.15 1.23
C PHE A 47 -1.06 -8.16 0.73
N ASP A 48 -2.00 -8.63 -0.10
CA ASP A 48 -3.13 -7.84 -0.52
C ASP A 48 -4.41 -8.69 -0.49
N HIS A 49 -5.53 -8.01 -0.22
CA HIS A 49 -6.87 -8.59 -0.27
C HIS A 49 -7.73 -7.72 -1.15
N HIS A 50 -8.56 -8.32 -1.98
CA HIS A 50 -9.50 -7.61 -2.83
C HIS A 50 -10.90 -7.67 -2.25
N TYR A 51 -11.57 -6.52 -2.22
CA TYR A 51 -12.96 -6.37 -1.79
C TYR A 51 -13.76 -5.77 -2.93
N PRO A 52 -15.07 -6.09 -3.04
CA PRO A 52 -15.89 -5.52 -4.10
C PRO A 52 -16.06 -4.01 -3.98
N ASP A 53 -16.05 -3.47 -2.75
CA ASP A 53 -16.22 -2.05 -2.48
C ASP A 53 -15.53 -1.66 -1.16
N ILE A 54 -15.49 -0.35 -0.89
CA ILE A 54 -14.83 0.17 0.30
C ILE A 54 -15.57 -0.22 1.60
N GLU A 55 -16.89 -0.33 1.55
CA GLU A 55 -17.68 -0.69 2.73
C GLU A 55 -17.29 -2.08 3.25
N ASN A 56 -17.08 -3.03 2.34
CA ASN A 56 -16.64 -4.38 2.72
C ASN A 56 -15.24 -4.37 3.31
N ALA A 57 -14.34 -3.56 2.76
CA ALA A 57 -12.99 -3.43 3.31
C ALA A 57 -13.02 -2.83 4.72
N LEU A 58 -13.82 -1.78 4.92
CA LEU A 58 -13.95 -1.12 6.22
C LEU A 58 -14.59 -2.02 7.26
N GLU A 59 -15.54 -2.87 6.88
CA GLU A 59 -16.11 -3.85 7.79
C GLU A 59 -15.05 -4.73 8.46
N ASN A 60 -14.02 -5.08 7.70
CA ASN A 60 -12.96 -5.94 8.22
C ASN A 60 -11.90 -5.17 9.02
N TRP A 61 -11.66 -3.92 8.70
CA TRP A 61 -10.46 -3.24 9.21
C TRP A 61 -10.71 -2.01 10.08
N GLU A 62 -11.84 -1.33 9.94
CA GLU A 62 -12.06 -0.05 10.61
C GLU A 62 -11.92 -0.14 12.13
N ASP A 63 -12.51 -1.17 12.74
CA ASP A 63 -12.46 -1.34 14.20
C ASP A 63 -11.09 -1.78 14.70
N GLU A 64 -10.22 -2.21 13.81
CA GLU A 64 -8.88 -2.68 14.18
C GLU A 64 -7.84 -1.54 14.18
N ILE A 65 -8.20 -0.36 13.70
CA ILE A 65 -7.29 0.78 13.56
C ILE A 65 -7.18 1.52 14.89
N ASP A 66 -5.96 1.93 15.24
CA ASP A 66 -5.69 2.59 16.52
C ASP A 66 -6.29 4.02 16.59
N GLU A 67 -6.05 4.71 17.70
CA GLU A 67 -6.61 6.03 17.98
C GLU A 67 -6.16 7.12 16.99
N GLN A 68 -5.09 6.90 16.25
CA GLN A 68 -4.68 7.85 15.21
C GLN A 68 -5.66 7.85 14.04
N GLY A 69 -6.42 6.76 13.87
CA GLY A 69 -7.38 6.63 12.79
C GLY A 69 -6.74 6.47 11.42
N TRP A 70 -7.56 6.66 10.40
CA TRP A 70 -7.10 6.58 9.01
C TRP A 70 -6.36 7.85 8.60
N ILE A 71 -5.22 7.69 7.95
CA ILE A 71 -4.41 8.78 7.40
C ILE A 71 -4.59 8.77 5.89
N LYS A 72 -5.23 9.81 5.35
CA LYS A 72 -5.47 9.92 3.92
C LYS A 72 -4.20 10.33 3.19
N ILE A 73 -3.97 9.72 2.03
CA ILE A 73 -2.85 10.05 1.16
C ILE A 73 -3.34 10.16 -0.28
N ASP A 74 -2.54 10.78 -1.13
CA ASP A 74 -2.88 10.92 -2.54
C ASP A 74 -2.90 9.57 -3.24
N ASP A 75 -3.63 9.50 -4.36
CA ASP A 75 -3.57 8.34 -5.23
C ASP A 75 -2.16 8.22 -5.79
N PRO A 76 -1.73 6.98 -6.15
CA PRO A 76 -0.39 6.82 -6.69
C PRO A 76 -0.24 7.54 -8.02
N LEU A 77 0.94 8.10 -8.26
CA LEU A 77 1.27 8.68 -9.55
C LEU A 77 1.23 7.59 -10.64
N PRO A 78 1.04 7.96 -11.92
CA PRO A 78 1.05 6.98 -13.00
C PRO A 78 2.29 6.08 -12.93
N ASP A 79 2.09 4.79 -13.13
CA ASP A 79 3.12 3.74 -13.12
C ASP A 79 3.75 3.46 -11.75
N CYS A 80 3.33 4.17 -10.70
CA CYS A 80 3.83 3.94 -9.35
C CYS A 80 3.14 2.76 -8.67
N GLN A 81 3.83 2.18 -7.69
CA GLN A 81 3.32 1.09 -6.86
C GLN A 81 2.16 1.60 -6.00
N HIS A 82 1.03 0.89 -6.05
CA HIS A 82 -0.17 1.28 -5.32
C HIS A 82 -0.04 1.08 -3.81
N ASP A 83 0.80 0.14 -3.40
CA ASP A 83 1.02 -0.19 -1.99
C ASP A 83 2.09 0.67 -1.32
N CYS A 84 2.71 1.59 -2.04
CA CYS A 84 3.72 2.48 -1.49
C CYS A 84 3.15 3.86 -1.24
N VAL A 85 3.36 4.39 -0.02
CA VAL A 85 3.02 5.78 0.28
C VAL A 85 3.94 6.71 -0.51
N LEU A 86 5.22 6.35 -0.61
CA LEU A 86 6.21 7.09 -1.39
C LEU A 86 6.02 6.83 -2.89
N PRO A 87 6.37 7.81 -3.75
CA PRO A 87 6.24 7.66 -5.21
C PRO A 87 7.34 6.76 -5.77
N ILE A 88 7.12 5.46 -5.68
CA ILE A 88 8.07 4.43 -6.11
C ILE A 88 7.47 3.66 -7.28
N ARG A 89 8.28 3.41 -8.31
CA ARG A 89 7.89 2.61 -9.47
C ARG A 89 8.95 1.57 -9.81
N VAL A 90 8.53 0.53 -10.51
CA VAL A 90 9.48 -0.42 -11.12
C VAL A 90 10.22 0.33 -12.24
N LYS A 91 11.53 0.23 -12.26
CA LYS A 91 12.36 0.88 -13.29
C LYS A 91 11.94 0.40 -14.67
N GLY A 92 11.76 1.33 -15.61
CA GLY A 92 11.38 1.04 -16.98
C GLY A 92 9.89 0.81 -17.20
N ARG A 93 9.07 0.79 -16.14
CA ARG A 93 7.64 0.58 -16.29
C ARG A 93 6.96 1.67 -17.12
N ASN A 94 7.44 2.90 -17.00
CA ASN A 94 6.90 4.06 -17.72
C ASN A 94 7.12 4.00 -19.24
N ILE A 95 8.06 3.19 -19.70
CA ILE A 95 8.34 3.01 -21.12
C ILE A 95 7.97 1.62 -21.63
N GLY A 96 7.20 0.86 -20.84
CA GLY A 96 6.75 -0.46 -21.22
C GLY A 96 7.82 -1.56 -21.18
N ASP A 97 8.93 -1.32 -20.49
CA ASP A 97 10.03 -2.27 -20.34
C ASP A 97 10.42 -2.42 -18.87
N PRO A 98 9.53 -3.03 -18.06
CA PRO A 98 9.77 -3.14 -16.62
C PRO A 98 10.94 -4.06 -16.28
N GLN A 99 11.85 -3.55 -15.46
CA GLN A 99 12.99 -4.31 -14.94
C GLN A 99 12.62 -4.77 -13.53
N TRP A 100 12.01 -5.95 -13.43
CA TRP A 100 11.50 -6.47 -12.18
C TRP A 100 12.61 -6.61 -11.14
N GLY A 101 12.31 -6.17 -9.91
CA GLY A 101 13.28 -6.16 -8.82
C GLY A 101 14.10 -4.89 -8.72
N HIS A 102 14.00 -3.99 -9.70
CA HIS A 102 14.69 -2.69 -9.70
C HIS A 102 13.65 -1.58 -9.60
N TYR A 103 13.91 -0.63 -8.68
CA TYR A 103 12.94 0.43 -8.37
C TYR A 103 13.55 1.81 -8.49
N GLU A 104 12.68 2.79 -8.73
CA GLU A 104 13.01 4.21 -8.75
C GLU A 104 12.04 4.96 -7.86
N ILE A 105 12.52 6.03 -7.24
CA ILE A 105 11.70 6.95 -6.44
C ILE A 105 11.78 8.35 -7.04
N LEU A 106 10.65 9.05 -7.05
CA LEU A 106 10.61 10.45 -7.47
C LEU A 106 11.10 11.31 -6.32
N LYS A 107 12.20 12.05 -6.53
CA LYS A 107 12.81 12.89 -5.52
C LYS A 107 13.23 14.21 -6.16
N ASP A 108 12.68 15.32 -5.63
CA ASP A 108 12.96 16.67 -6.14
C ASP A 108 12.74 16.80 -7.64
N GLY A 109 11.68 16.16 -8.15
CA GLY A 109 11.33 16.20 -9.57
C GLY A 109 12.10 15.25 -10.46
N GLU A 110 12.98 14.42 -9.89
CA GLU A 110 13.79 13.47 -10.65
C GLU A 110 13.58 12.05 -10.15
N TRP A 111 13.61 11.09 -11.09
CA TRP A 111 13.56 9.68 -10.75
C TRP A 111 14.97 9.18 -10.48
N VAL A 112 15.19 8.69 -9.26
CA VAL A 112 16.49 8.16 -8.83
C VAL A 112 16.31 6.72 -8.36
N GLU A 113 17.40 5.95 -8.42
CA GLU A 113 17.36 4.55 -8.00
C GLU A 113 16.93 4.43 -6.54
N TYR A 114 16.05 3.45 -6.28
CA TYR A 114 15.59 3.11 -4.94
C TYR A 114 15.99 1.67 -4.64
N ILE A 115 16.77 1.48 -3.60
CA ILE A 115 17.23 0.16 -3.17
C ILE A 115 16.28 -0.37 -2.11
N LYS A 116 15.60 -1.46 -2.45
CA LYS A 116 14.64 -2.11 -1.57
C LYS A 116 15.33 -2.83 -0.43
#